data_3475242dec982b0476ce8b7394a59917
#
_entry.id   3475242dec982b0476ce8b7394a59917
#
_cell.length_a   1.000
_cell.length_b   1.000
_cell.length_c   1.000
_cell.angle_alpha   90.00
_cell.angle_beta   90.00
_cell.angle_gamma   90.00
#
_symmetry.space_group_name_H-M   'P 1'
#
loop_
_entity.id
_entity.type
_entity.pdbx_description
1 polymer ?
#
loop_
_entity_poly.entity_id
_entity_poly.type
_entity_poly.pdbx_seq_one_letter_code
_entity_poly.pdbx_strand_id
1 'polypeptide(L)'
;MNDWNVVVTIQQGQFPEAIQFLETIGRVSKTNYYNVLVMKVNDVEQFLVDLDKEIKAVPALESIISRVLPATVNFDFQMPAEFEAQITQAVEAWVPQLAGSSFHVRMHRRGFRGRLSSQNEEQLFDHFIKEKLVEHGAVGTIDFDNPDFIIDIETVGQRAGVTLWTREQRLRYSFLKLN
;
A
#
# COMPACT_ATOMS: atom_id res chain seq x y z
N MET A 1 -8.11 3.82 -15.45
CA MET A 1 -8.29 4.82 -14.38
C MET A 1 -6.91 5.28 -13.93
N ASN A 2 -6.62 6.57 -14.06
CA ASN A 2 -5.28 7.14 -13.77
C ASN A 2 -5.25 7.90 -12.44
N ASP A 3 -6.34 7.89 -11.67
CA ASP A 3 -6.50 8.63 -10.41
C ASP A 3 -6.82 7.70 -9.23
N TRP A 4 -6.50 6.42 -9.34
CA TRP A 4 -6.77 5.43 -8.29
C TRP A 4 -6.03 5.78 -6.98
N ASN A 5 -6.61 5.35 -5.88
CA ASN A 5 -6.00 5.39 -4.55
C ASN A 5 -6.20 4.08 -3.76
N VAL A 6 -6.67 3.01 -4.41
CA VAL A 6 -6.74 1.68 -3.82
C VAL A 6 -6.31 0.66 -4.87
N VAL A 7 -5.44 -0.27 -4.47
CA VAL A 7 -5.06 -1.44 -5.26
C VAL A 7 -5.70 -2.67 -4.64
N VAL A 8 -6.39 -3.46 -5.46
CA VAL A 8 -7.04 -4.70 -5.04
C VAL A 8 -6.44 -5.87 -5.78
N THR A 9 -5.96 -6.86 -5.04
CA THR A 9 -5.58 -8.16 -5.60
C THR A 9 -6.71 -9.14 -5.33
N ILE A 10 -7.16 -9.82 -6.36
CA ILE A 10 -8.27 -10.77 -6.29
C ILE A 10 -7.81 -12.20 -6.46
N GLN A 11 -8.60 -13.15 -6.01
CA GLN A 11 -8.35 -14.57 -6.24
C GLN A 11 -8.59 -14.94 -7.70
N GLN A 12 -7.84 -15.92 -8.18
CA GLN A 12 -7.93 -16.37 -9.56
C GLN A 12 -9.36 -16.82 -9.89
N GLY A 13 -9.89 -16.32 -10.99
CA GLY A 13 -11.22 -16.68 -11.48
C GLY A 13 -12.39 -15.91 -10.85
N GLN A 14 -12.12 -15.02 -9.87
CA GLN A 14 -13.16 -14.31 -9.10
C GLN A 14 -13.39 -12.87 -9.57
N PHE A 15 -12.99 -12.53 -10.81
CA PHE A 15 -13.12 -11.16 -11.34
C PHE A 15 -14.55 -10.61 -11.38
N PRO A 16 -15.54 -11.36 -11.91
CA PRO A 16 -16.92 -10.85 -11.99
C PRO A 16 -17.49 -10.53 -10.60
N GLU A 17 -17.33 -11.44 -9.66
CA GLU A 17 -17.85 -11.31 -8.29
C GLU A 17 -17.15 -10.17 -7.53
N ALA A 18 -15.82 -10.06 -7.68
CA ALA A 18 -15.03 -8.99 -7.09
C ALA A 18 -15.47 -7.62 -7.61
N ILE A 19 -15.63 -7.46 -8.94
CA ILE A 19 -16.06 -6.20 -9.53
C ILE A 19 -17.46 -5.84 -9.04
N GLN A 20 -18.41 -6.78 -9.11
CA GLN A 20 -19.79 -6.55 -8.67
C GLN A 20 -19.86 -6.06 -7.22
N PHE A 21 -19.07 -6.65 -6.33
CA PHE A 21 -19.02 -6.22 -4.94
C PHE A 21 -18.34 -4.85 -4.80
N LEU A 22 -17.13 -4.68 -5.36
CA LEU A 22 -16.33 -3.48 -5.17
C LEU A 22 -16.98 -2.22 -5.78
N GLU A 23 -17.78 -2.36 -6.83
CA GLU A 23 -18.54 -1.26 -7.43
C GLU A 23 -19.62 -0.70 -6.49
N THR A 24 -20.01 -1.42 -5.44
CA THR A 24 -20.94 -0.93 -4.43
C THR A 24 -20.29 0.07 -3.45
N ILE A 25 -18.95 0.04 -3.34
CA ILE A 25 -18.20 0.83 -2.35
C ILE A 25 -17.16 1.77 -2.98
N GLY A 26 -17.03 1.81 -4.30
CA GLY A 26 -16.12 2.72 -4.99
C GLY A 26 -16.14 2.53 -6.49
N ARG A 27 -15.42 3.41 -7.19
CA ARG A 27 -15.25 3.30 -8.63
C ARG A 27 -14.12 2.34 -8.96
N VAL A 28 -14.41 1.26 -9.69
CA VAL A 28 -13.48 0.16 -10.00
C VAL A 28 -12.99 0.24 -11.45
N SER A 29 -11.76 -0.17 -11.70
CA SER A 29 -11.20 -0.36 -13.05
C SER A 29 -10.29 -1.58 -13.11
N LYS A 30 -10.35 -2.28 -14.23
CA LYS A 30 -9.41 -3.35 -14.56
C LYS A 30 -8.03 -2.76 -14.91
N THR A 31 -7.00 -3.54 -14.66
CA THR A 31 -5.63 -3.24 -15.08
C THR A 31 -5.13 -4.28 -16.08
N ASN A 32 -3.97 -4.02 -16.68
CA ASN A 32 -3.27 -5.00 -17.53
C ASN A 32 -2.45 -6.01 -16.71
N TYR A 33 -2.57 -5.98 -15.39
CA TYR A 33 -1.84 -6.89 -14.50
C TYR A 33 -2.74 -8.00 -14.00
N TYR A 34 -2.18 -9.19 -13.91
CA TYR A 34 -2.89 -10.39 -13.52
C TYR A 34 -3.49 -10.25 -12.11
N ASN A 35 -4.79 -10.53 -11.99
CA ASN A 35 -5.55 -10.47 -10.75
C ASN A 35 -5.51 -9.12 -10.00
N VAL A 36 -5.30 -8.01 -10.72
CA VAL A 36 -5.23 -6.68 -10.12
C VAL A 36 -6.34 -5.78 -10.66
N LEU A 37 -7.09 -5.21 -9.73
CA LEU A 37 -8.00 -4.10 -9.96
C LEU A 37 -7.45 -2.84 -9.27
N VAL A 38 -7.88 -1.68 -9.74
CA VAL A 38 -7.67 -0.42 -9.04
C VAL A 38 -9.01 0.24 -8.77
N MET A 39 -9.07 0.99 -7.67
CA MET A 39 -10.27 1.72 -7.28
C MET A 39 -9.96 3.17 -6.97
N LYS A 40 -10.97 4.02 -7.13
CA LYS A 40 -11.00 5.35 -6.57
C LYS A 40 -12.09 5.43 -5.51
N VAL A 41 -11.69 5.79 -4.30
CA VAL A 41 -12.57 6.07 -3.17
C VAL A 41 -12.38 7.54 -2.74
N ASN A 42 -13.42 8.15 -2.19
CA ASN A 42 -13.36 9.56 -1.77
C ASN A 42 -12.69 9.70 -0.40
N ASP A 43 -12.95 8.75 0.49
CA ASP A 43 -12.45 8.71 1.86
C ASP A 43 -11.87 7.32 2.15
N VAL A 44 -10.56 7.26 2.35
CA VAL A 44 -9.84 5.99 2.59
C VAL A 44 -10.19 5.42 3.96
N GLU A 45 -10.35 6.26 4.99
CA GLU A 45 -10.65 5.79 6.35
C GLU A 45 -12.06 5.19 6.40
N GLN A 46 -13.04 5.89 5.82
CA GLN A 46 -14.40 5.38 5.74
C GLN A 46 -14.46 4.09 4.89
N PHE A 47 -13.75 4.04 3.78
CA PHE A 47 -13.65 2.85 2.95
C PHE A 47 -13.13 1.62 3.71
N LEU A 48 -12.09 1.79 4.55
CA LEU A 48 -11.55 0.70 5.39
C LEU A 48 -12.60 0.17 6.36
N VAL A 49 -13.35 1.06 7.00
CA VAL A 49 -14.44 0.70 7.94
C VAL A 49 -15.56 -0.04 7.22
N ASP A 50 -15.99 0.47 6.08
CA ASP A 50 -17.08 -0.12 5.30
C ASP A 50 -16.69 -1.50 4.77
N LEU A 51 -15.49 -1.63 4.23
CA LEU A 51 -14.97 -2.91 3.73
C LEU A 51 -14.84 -3.95 4.85
N ASP A 52 -14.33 -3.57 6.01
CA ASP A 52 -14.22 -4.45 7.19
C ASP A 52 -15.59 -4.96 7.64
N LYS A 53 -16.59 -4.08 7.66
CA LYS A 53 -17.97 -4.43 7.97
C LYS A 53 -18.55 -5.44 6.97
N GLU A 54 -18.36 -5.20 5.68
CA GLU A 54 -18.86 -6.07 4.62
C GLU A 54 -18.18 -7.45 4.65
N ILE A 55 -16.86 -7.52 4.84
CA ILE A 55 -16.13 -8.79 4.96
C ILE A 55 -16.61 -9.59 6.18
N LYS A 56 -16.85 -8.94 7.31
CA LYS A 56 -17.40 -9.60 8.50
C LYS A 56 -18.84 -10.09 8.31
N ALA A 57 -19.64 -9.34 7.56
CA ALA A 57 -21.02 -9.73 7.25
C ALA A 57 -21.10 -10.86 6.21
N VAL A 58 -20.14 -10.90 5.27
CA VAL A 58 -20.09 -11.87 4.16
C VAL A 58 -18.69 -12.51 4.09
N PRO A 59 -18.38 -13.50 4.93
CA PRO A 59 -17.04 -14.11 5.00
C PRO A 59 -16.55 -14.71 3.65
N ALA A 60 -17.47 -15.04 2.74
CA ALA A 60 -17.12 -15.49 1.40
C ALA A 60 -16.29 -14.48 0.59
N LEU A 61 -16.35 -13.19 0.94
CA LEU A 61 -15.53 -12.14 0.31
C LEU A 61 -14.03 -12.36 0.50
N GLU A 62 -13.59 -13.00 1.60
CA GLU A 62 -12.18 -13.35 1.82
C GLU A 62 -11.66 -14.39 0.80
N SER A 63 -12.55 -15.20 0.24
CA SER A 63 -12.21 -16.13 -0.84
C SER A 63 -12.20 -15.49 -2.23
N ILE A 64 -12.73 -14.28 -2.35
CA ILE A 64 -12.78 -13.50 -3.59
C ILE A 64 -11.67 -12.46 -3.62
N ILE A 65 -11.51 -11.72 -2.53
CA ILE A 65 -10.54 -10.63 -2.39
C ILE A 65 -9.32 -11.15 -1.63
N SER A 66 -8.16 -11.18 -2.31
CA SER A 66 -6.92 -11.63 -1.69
C SER A 66 -6.31 -10.54 -0.81
N ARG A 67 -6.31 -9.28 -1.30
CA ARG A 67 -5.68 -8.14 -0.63
C ARG A 67 -6.27 -6.83 -1.10
N VAL A 68 -6.40 -5.88 -0.19
CA VAL A 68 -6.81 -4.50 -0.49
C VAL A 68 -5.83 -3.54 0.16
N LEU A 69 -5.21 -2.67 -0.63
CA LEU A 69 -4.21 -1.71 -0.18
C LEU A 69 -4.60 -0.30 -0.63
N PRO A 70 -5.27 0.47 0.25
CA PRO A 70 -5.48 1.88 0.05
C PRO A 70 -4.19 2.67 0.21
N ALA A 71 -4.05 3.76 -0.55
CA ALA A 71 -2.92 4.66 -0.49
C ALA A 71 -3.36 6.06 -0.08
N THR A 72 -2.68 6.62 0.93
CA THR A 72 -2.97 7.96 1.46
C THR A 72 -2.25 9.05 0.68
N VAL A 73 -1.08 8.75 0.13
CA VAL A 73 -0.33 9.63 -0.79
C VAL A 73 -0.24 8.94 -2.14
N ASN A 74 -0.59 9.65 -3.21
CA ASN A 74 -0.60 9.11 -4.56
C ASN A 74 0.01 10.10 -5.54
N PHE A 75 0.77 9.60 -6.50
CA PHE A 75 1.41 10.42 -7.53
C PHE A 75 1.68 9.62 -8.81
N ASP A 76 1.83 10.34 -9.91
CA ASP A 76 2.29 9.78 -11.18
C ASP A 76 3.79 10.02 -11.35
N PHE A 77 4.49 9.13 -12.06
CA PHE A 77 5.91 9.23 -12.32
C PHE A 77 6.28 8.63 -13.69
N GLN A 78 7.33 9.16 -14.32
CA GLN A 78 7.82 8.72 -15.61
C GLN A 78 9.18 7.99 -15.52
N MET A 79 9.96 8.31 -14.48
CA MET A 79 11.29 7.78 -14.27
C MET A 79 11.49 7.32 -12.83
N PRO A 80 12.41 6.36 -12.58
CA PRO A 80 12.73 5.92 -11.21
C PRO A 80 13.10 7.07 -10.27
N ALA A 81 13.91 8.03 -10.73
CA ALA A 81 14.32 9.16 -9.90
C ALA A 81 13.15 10.06 -9.45
N GLU A 82 12.11 10.22 -10.28
CA GLU A 82 10.87 10.91 -9.87
C GLU A 82 10.11 10.12 -8.82
N PHE A 83 10.02 8.80 -9.01
CA PHE A 83 9.40 7.90 -8.04
C PHE A 83 10.11 7.98 -6.68
N GLU A 84 11.43 7.82 -6.67
CA GLU A 84 12.24 7.89 -5.44
C GLU A 84 12.08 9.23 -4.72
N ALA A 85 12.12 10.36 -5.46
CA ALA A 85 11.95 11.69 -4.88
C ALA A 85 10.56 11.88 -4.23
N GLN A 86 9.49 11.40 -4.86
CA GLN A 86 8.13 11.50 -4.34
C GLN A 86 7.93 10.61 -3.11
N ILE A 87 8.43 9.38 -3.12
CA ILE A 87 8.40 8.49 -1.94
C ILE A 87 9.20 9.10 -0.80
N THR A 88 10.40 9.60 -1.06
CA THR A 88 11.24 10.27 -0.06
C THR A 88 10.49 11.41 0.63
N GLN A 89 9.83 12.26 -0.15
CA GLN A 89 9.04 13.37 0.40
C GLN A 89 7.88 12.89 1.28
N ALA A 90 7.16 11.86 0.84
CA ALA A 90 6.04 11.30 1.60
C ALA A 90 6.51 10.65 2.91
N VAL A 91 7.58 9.89 2.86
CA VAL A 91 8.13 9.15 4.01
C VAL A 91 8.76 10.11 5.04
N GLU A 92 9.42 11.18 4.59
CA GLU A 92 10.02 12.17 5.48
C GLU A 92 8.98 12.80 6.43
N ALA A 93 7.74 12.99 5.96
CA ALA A 93 6.64 13.49 6.78
C ALA A 93 6.27 12.55 7.93
N TRP A 94 6.59 11.25 7.83
CA TRP A 94 6.28 10.24 8.85
C TRP A 94 7.43 9.94 9.80
N VAL A 95 8.64 10.42 9.52
CA VAL A 95 9.83 10.19 10.37
C VAL A 95 9.58 10.48 11.86
N PRO A 96 8.89 11.58 12.26
CA PRO A 96 8.61 11.82 13.68
C PRO A 96 7.76 10.71 14.34
N GLN A 97 6.87 10.05 13.58
CA GLN A 97 6.03 8.97 14.10
C GLN A 97 6.80 7.65 14.26
N LEU A 98 7.91 7.48 13.52
CA LEU A 98 8.73 6.29 13.54
C LEU A 98 9.81 6.33 14.65
N ALA A 99 9.97 7.46 15.35
CA ALA A 99 10.93 7.62 16.43
C ALA A 99 10.68 6.64 17.59
N GLY A 100 11.69 5.85 17.94
CA GLY A 100 11.60 4.85 18.99
C GLY A 100 10.84 3.56 18.63
N SER A 101 10.44 3.42 17.37
CA SER A 101 9.60 2.30 16.91
C SER A 101 10.37 1.35 15.98
N SER A 102 9.79 0.19 15.74
CA SER A 102 10.21 -0.74 14.70
C SER A 102 9.41 -0.54 13.42
N PHE A 103 10.07 -0.66 12.27
CA PHE A 103 9.44 -0.47 10.98
C PHE A 103 10.15 -1.24 9.87
N HIS A 104 9.50 -1.38 8.72
CA HIS A 104 10.15 -1.63 7.45
C HIS A 104 9.32 -1.08 6.28
N VAL A 105 9.95 -0.97 5.11
CA VAL A 105 9.31 -0.62 3.85
C VAL A 105 8.95 -1.89 3.10
N ARG A 106 7.75 -1.93 2.54
CA ARG A 106 7.27 -3.01 1.68
C ARG A 106 6.81 -2.46 0.35
N MET A 107 7.26 -3.04 -0.77
CA MET A 107 6.90 -2.58 -2.09
C MET A 107 6.32 -3.69 -2.96
N HIS A 108 5.12 -3.47 -3.46
CA HIS A 108 4.44 -4.30 -4.45
C HIS A 108 4.47 -3.62 -5.81
N ARG A 109 5.47 -3.98 -6.62
CA ARG A 109 5.70 -3.35 -7.92
C ARG A 109 4.93 -4.04 -9.04
N ARG A 110 4.15 -3.25 -9.78
CA ARG A 110 3.51 -3.62 -11.06
C ARG A 110 3.85 -2.58 -12.11
N GLY A 111 4.67 -2.99 -13.07
CA GLY A 111 5.28 -2.11 -14.06
C GLY A 111 6.78 -1.87 -13.83
N PHE A 112 7.40 -1.08 -14.68
CA PHE A 112 8.81 -0.68 -14.61
C PHE A 112 9.80 -1.85 -14.49
N ARG A 113 9.49 -3.00 -15.09
CA ARG A 113 10.37 -4.18 -15.07
C ARG A 113 11.74 -3.84 -15.62
N GLY A 114 12.81 -4.18 -14.87
CA GLY A 114 14.19 -3.88 -15.23
C GLY A 114 14.64 -2.43 -15.00
N ARG A 115 13.72 -1.55 -14.50
CA ARG A 115 14.02 -0.15 -14.18
C ARG A 115 13.84 0.17 -12.69
N LEU A 116 12.91 -0.52 -12.00
CA LEU A 116 12.73 -0.49 -10.55
C LEU A 116 12.87 -1.92 -10.01
N SER A 117 13.45 -2.07 -8.85
CA SER A 117 13.54 -3.32 -8.08
C SER A 117 12.89 -3.13 -6.72
N SER A 118 11.83 -3.90 -6.41
CA SER A 118 11.17 -3.77 -5.09
C SER A 118 12.17 -3.91 -3.95
N GLN A 119 13.04 -4.91 -4.00
CA GLN A 119 14.04 -5.14 -2.97
C GLN A 119 15.02 -3.96 -2.81
N ASN A 120 15.49 -3.39 -3.92
CA ASN A 120 16.43 -2.26 -3.86
C ASN A 120 15.73 -1.01 -3.29
N GLU A 121 14.48 -0.76 -3.71
CA GLU A 121 13.71 0.38 -3.22
C GLU A 121 13.36 0.23 -1.73
N GLU A 122 12.96 -0.96 -1.30
CA GLU A 122 12.72 -1.27 0.12
C GLU A 122 13.97 -0.96 0.96
N GLN A 123 15.16 -1.44 0.53
CA GLN A 123 16.42 -1.18 1.22
C GLN A 123 16.83 0.30 1.21
N LEU A 124 16.61 0.98 0.09
CA LEU A 124 16.91 2.41 -0.05
C LEU A 124 16.09 3.23 0.94
N PHE A 125 14.78 3.00 1.00
CA PHE A 125 13.89 3.76 1.88
C PHE A 125 14.05 3.37 3.35
N ASP A 126 14.30 2.10 3.67
CA ASP A 126 14.64 1.68 5.03
C ASP A 126 15.90 2.40 5.54
N HIS A 127 16.92 2.51 4.69
CA HIS A 127 18.16 3.24 5.02
C HIS A 127 17.91 4.74 5.17
N PHE A 128 17.20 5.36 4.23
CA PHE A 128 16.81 6.77 4.28
C PHE A 128 16.10 7.13 5.58
N ILE A 129 15.11 6.32 5.99
CA ILE A 129 14.37 6.56 7.25
C ILE A 129 15.33 6.52 8.46
N LYS A 130 16.23 5.54 8.50
CA LYS A 130 17.22 5.44 9.58
C LYS A 130 18.12 6.66 9.66
N GLU A 131 18.61 7.15 8.53
CA GLU A 131 19.43 8.37 8.47
C GLU A 131 18.65 9.58 8.98
N LYS A 132 17.40 9.75 8.54
CA LYS A 132 16.53 10.84 8.98
C LYS A 132 16.20 10.78 10.48
N LEU A 133 15.97 9.60 11.02
CA LEU A 133 15.79 9.42 12.47
C LEU A 133 17.04 9.89 13.24
N VAL A 134 18.24 9.51 12.80
CA VAL A 134 19.50 9.95 13.42
C VAL A 134 19.67 11.47 13.32
N GLU A 135 19.39 12.08 12.17
CA GLU A 135 19.41 13.55 11.99
C GLU A 135 18.50 14.28 13.00
N HIS A 136 17.38 13.67 13.36
CA HIS A 136 16.43 14.19 14.36
C HIS A 136 16.76 13.77 15.82
N GLY A 137 17.93 13.16 16.06
CA GLY A 137 18.32 12.67 17.38
C GLY A 137 17.48 11.50 17.90
N ALA A 138 16.84 10.77 17.01
CA ALA A 138 16.00 9.62 17.31
C ALA A 138 16.63 8.31 16.81
N VAL A 139 16.09 7.20 17.29
CA VAL A 139 16.44 5.85 16.81
C VAL A 139 15.21 5.11 16.35
N GLY A 140 15.38 4.19 15.42
CA GLY A 140 14.35 3.24 14.99
C GLY A 140 15.01 1.95 14.53
N THR A 141 14.30 0.85 14.59
CA THR A 141 14.81 -0.48 14.23
C THR A 141 14.04 -1.07 13.04
N ILE A 142 14.77 -1.71 12.13
CA ILE A 142 14.14 -2.47 11.07
C ILE A 142 13.74 -3.83 11.63
N ASP A 143 12.46 -4.17 11.47
CA ASP A 143 11.89 -5.45 11.88
C ASP A 143 10.99 -5.95 10.74
N PHE A 144 11.31 -7.13 10.20
CA PHE A 144 10.57 -7.74 9.10
C PHE A 144 9.46 -8.70 9.57
N ASP A 145 9.47 -9.10 10.84
CA ASP A 145 8.54 -10.09 11.37
C ASP A 145 7.26 -9.45 11.90
N ASN A 146 7.39 -8.53 12.85
CA ASN A 146 6.23 -7.89 13.48
C ASN A 146 6.52 -6.42 13.86
N PRO A 147 6.77 -5.54 12.89
CA PRO A 147 7.11 -4.14 13.16
C PRO A 147 5.92 -3.36 13.73
N ASP A 148 6.21 -2.22 14.36
CA ASP A 148 5.18 -1.27 14.78
C ASP A 148 4.53 -0.60 13.58
N PHE A 149 5.34 -0.33 12.54
CA PHE A 149 4.88 0.32 11.31
C PHE A 149 5.37 -0.41 10.06
N ILE A 150 4.53 -0.41 9.02
CA ILE A 150 4.92 -0.78 7.66
C ILE A 150 4.63 0.41 6.73
N ILE A 151 5.65 0.83 6.00
CA ILE A 151 5.50 1.76 4.89
C ILE A 151 5.21 0.93 3.64
N ASP A 152 3.96 0.91 3.21
CA ASP A 152 3.53 0.15 2.04
C ASP A 152 3.55 1.01 0.79
N ILE A 153 4.23 0.52 -0.25
CA ILE A 153 4.35 1.17 -1.55
C ILE A 153 3.74 0.27 -2.63
N GLU A 154 2.73 0.78 -3.30
CA GLU A 154 2.09 0.13 -4.44
C GLU A 154 2.40 0.86 -5.74
N THR A 155 2.78 0.15 -6.80
CA THR A 155 2.81 0.72 -8.14
C THR A 155 1.89 -0.04 -9.08
N VAL A 156 1.20 0.69 -9.96
CA VAL A 156 0.44 0.12 -11.08
C VAL A 156 0.75 0.97 -12.32
N GLY A 157 1.63 0.47 -13.17
CA GLY A 157 2.18 1.22 -14.30
C GLY A 157 2.99 2.43 -13.83
N GLN A 158 2.59 3.61 -14.26
CA GLN A 158 3.25 4.90 -13.99
C GLN A 158 2.60 5.69 -12.83
N ARG A 159 1.84 5.02 -11.98
CA ARG A 159 1.26 5.61 -10.78
C ARG A 159 1.67 4.81 -9.55
N ALA A 160 2.01 5.53 -8.50
CA ALA A 160 2.35 4.98 -7.20
C ALA A 160 1.39 5.46 -6.12
N GLY A 161 1.29 4.66 -5.08
CA GLY A 161 0.62 5.00 -3.83
C GLY A 161 1.48 4.57 -2.67
N VAL A 162 1.48 5.33 -1.58
CA VAL A 162 2.21 5.00 -0.36
C VAL A 162 1.36 5.30 0.87
N THR A 163 1.47 4.42 1.88
CA THR A 163 0.73 4.52 3.14
C THR A 163 1.59 4.04 4.30
N LEU A 164 1.46 4.69 5.43
CA LEU A 164 2.00 4.24 6.71
C LEU A 164 0.92 3.43 7.45
N TRP A 165 1.18 2.14 7.67
CA TRP A 165 0.28 1.24 8.41
C TRP A 165 0.81 0.97 9.81
N THR A 166 -0.02 1.22 10.82
CA THR A 166 0.28 0.81 12.20
C THR A 166 0.02 -0.69 12.39
N ARG A 167 0.62 -1.29 13.41
CA ARG A 167 0.33 -2.67 13.83
C ARG A 167 -1.15 -2.86 14.15
N GLU A 168 -1.77 -1.89 14.83
CA GLU A 168 -3.20 -1.94 15.19
C GLU A 168 -4.09 -2.02 13.94
N GLN A 169 -3.84 -1.19 12.92
CA GLN A 169 -4.59 -1.23 11.66
C GLN A 169 -4.44 -2.58 10.96
N ARG A 170 -3.23 -3.12 10.91
CA ARG A 170 -2.95 -4.43 10.30
C ARG A 170 -3.61 -5.60 11.03
N LEU A 171 -3.73 -5.53 12.34
CA LEU A 171 -4.47 -6.51 13.15
C LEU A 171 -5.99 -6.36 12.98
N ARG A 172 -6.48 -5.15 12.83
CA ARG A 172 -7.90 -4.85 12.67
C ARG A 172 -8.42 -5.27 11.28
N TYR A 173 -7.67 -4.97 10.23
CA TYR A 173 -8.10 -5.15 8.86
C TYR A 173 -7.43 -6.37 8.21
N SER A 174 -8.11 -7.53 8.24
CA SER A 174 -7.59 -8.81 7.75
C SER A 174 -7.23 -8.82 6.26
N PHE A 175 -7.77 -7.90 5.49
CA PHE A 175 -7.54 -7.77 4.05
C PHE A 175 -6.25 -7.01 3.68
N LEU A 176 -5.56 -6.37 4.63
CA LEU A 176 -4.34 -5.59 4.34
C LEU A 176 -3.12 -6.45 3.98
N LYS A 177 -3.03 -7.68 4.35
CA LYS A 177 -1.98 -8.70 4.02
C LYS A 177 -0.72 -8.12 3.37
N LEU A 178 0.11 -7.44 4.17
CA LEU A 178 1.32 -6.73 3.71
C LEU A 178 2.58 -7.63 3.60
N ASN A 179 2.49 -8.86 4.08
CA ASN A 179 3.58 -9.84 4.08
C ASN A 179 3.53 -10.77 2.86
#